data_dc9760d156e2fb86b560b85b420a78b3
#
_entry.id   dc9760d156e2fb86b560b85b420a78b3
#
_cell.length_a   1.000
_cell.length_b   1.000
_cell.length_c   1.000
_cell.angle_alpha   90.00
_cell.angle_beta   90.00
_cell.angle_gamma   90.00
#
_symmetry.space_group_name_H-M   'P 1'
#
loop_
_entity.id
_entity.type
_entity.pdbx_description
1 polymer ?
#
loop_
_entity_poly.entity_id
_entity_poly.type
_entity_poly.pdbx_seq_one_letter_code
_entity_poly.pdbx_strand_id
1 'polypeptide(L)'
;MYLVCYDITSDRVRNQIVKTLEGYGRRVQYSVFECDLDEKGYKELYGKLLRIMQGVEAQNGNICFYYICKNCMGKKQIIGVPKKPEGWPDEEVIII
;
A
#
# COMPACT_ATOMS: atom_id res chain seq x y z
N MET A 1 -7.09 -1.59 9.69
CA MET A 1 -6.72 -1.12 8.34
C MET A 1 -5.36 -0.46 8.37
N TYR A 2 -4.49 -0.88 7.49
CA TYR A 2 -3.18 -0.27 7.35
C TYR A 2 -3.09 0.44 6.01
N LEU A 3 -2.55 1.65 6.02
CA LEU A 3 -2.08 2.30 4.81
C LEU A 3 -0.60 2.01 4.69
N VAL A 4 -0.20 1.48 3.55
CA VAL A 4 1.20 1.19 3.26
C VAL A 4 1.64 2.13 2.14
N CYS A 5 2.55 3.03 2.48
CA CYS A 5 3.08 4.02 1.55
C CYS A 5 4.55 3.67 1.28
N TYR A 6 4.95 3.71 0.04
CA TYR A 6 6.33 3.40 -0.32
C TYR A 6 6.89 4.43 -1.28
N ASP A 7 8.18 4.65 -1.16
CA ASP A 7 8.95 5.52 -2.05
C ASP A 7 10.25 4.79 -2.36
N ILE A 8 10.33 4.18 -3.53
CA ILE A 8 11.42 3.29 -3.92
C ILE A 8 11.95 3.72 -5.26
N THR A 9 13.26 3.99 -5.34
CA THR A 9 13.90 4.44 -6.58
C THR A 9 14.15 3.31 -7.58
N SER A 10 14.43 2.11 -7.10
CA SER A 10 14.68 0.95 -7.97
C SER A 10 13.38 0.40 -8.53
N ASP A 11 13.26 0.35 -9.85
CA ASP A 11 12.08 -0.24 -10.51
C ASP A 11 11.90 -1.70 -10.13
N ARG A 12 12.99 -2.46 -10.08
CA ARG A 12 12.94 -3.88 -9.74
C ARG A 12 12.41 -4.11 -8.32
N VAL A 13 12.95 -3.36 -7.36
CA VAL A 13 12.51 -3.47 -5.96
C VAL A 13 11.08 -3.00 -5.81
N ARG A 14 10.73 -1.88 -6.44
CA ARG A 14 9.36 -1.36 -6.39
C ARG A 14 8.36 -2.38 -6.93
N ASN A 15 8.68 -3.05 -8.04
CA ASN A 15 7.80 -4.06 -8.62
C ASN A 15 7.63 -5.26 -7.69
N GLN A 16 8.67 -5.68 -6.98
CA GLN A 16 8.57 -6.74 -5.99
C GLN A 16 7.65 -6.35 -4.83
N ILE A 17 7.76 -5.10 -4.37
CA ILE A 17 6.92 -4.58 -3.29
C ILE A 17 5.47 -4.52 -3.72
N VAL A 18 5.19 -4.01 -4.93
CA VAL A 18 3.83 -3.94 -5.46
C VAL A 18 3.21 -5.34 -5.56
N LYS A 19 3.94 -6.30 -6.11
CA LYS A 19 3.45 -7.67 -6.22
C LYS A 19 3.11 -8.26 -4.85
N THR A 20 3.96 -8.01 -3.87
CA THR A 20 3.71 -8.50 -2.51
C THR A 20 2.48 -7.84 -1.92
N LEU A 21 2.37 -6.52 -2.04
CA LEU A 21 1.23 -5.78 -1.50
C LEU A 21 -0.09 -6.17 -2.16
N GLU A 22 -0.09 -6.51 -3.43
CA GLU A 22 -1.29 -6.97 -4.14
C GLU A 22 -1.90 -8.22 -3.51
N GLY A 23 -1.11 -9.04 -2.84
CA GLY A 23 -1.59 -10.21 -2.12
C GLY A 23 -2.20 -9.89 -0.76
N TYR A 24 -2.10 -8.67 -0.27
CA TYR A 24 -2.54 -8.29 1.08
C TYR A 24 -3.53 -7.13 1.10
N GLY A 25 -3.66 -6.41 0.01
CA GLY A 25 -4.53 -5.26 -0.02
C GLY A 25 -4.76 -4.76 -1.43
N ARG A 26 -5.23 -3.53 -1.54
CA ARG A 26 -5.52 -2.93 -2.85
C ARG A 26 -4.86 -1.56 -2.95
N ARG A 27 -4.41 -1.26 -4.15
CA ARG A 27 -3.81 0.03 -4.46
C ARG A 27 -4.90 1.10 -4.53
N VAL A 28 -4.70 2.20 -3.80
CA VAL A 28 -5.63 3.32 -3.79
C VAL A 28 -5.03 4.58 -4.37
N GLN A 29 -3.71 4.68 -4.36
CA GLN A 29 -2.95 5.74 -5.00
C GLN A 29 -1.71 5.13 -5.63
N TYR A 30 -0.96 5.91 -6.37
CA TYR A 30 0.19 5.43 -7.13
C TYR A 30 1.18 4.63 -6.27
N SER A 31 1.42 5.08 -5.05
CA SER A 31 2.36 4.44 -4.14
C SER A 31 1.75 4.19 -2.76
N VAL A 32 0.42 3.93 -2.72
CA VAL A 32 -0.30 3.71 -1.48
C VAL A 32 -1.24 2.52 -1.63
N PHE A 33 -1.15 1.59 -0.69
CA PHE A 33 -2.05 0.45 -0.58
C PHE A 33 -2.87 0.53 0.70
N GLU A 34 -4.12 0.15 0.62
CA GLU A 34 -4.96 -0.12 1.78
C GLU A 34 -4.96 -1.62 2.03
N CYS A 35 -4.54 -2.04 3.21
CA CYS A 35 -4.44 -3.45 3.59
C CYS A 35 -5.24 -3.69 4.86
N ASP A 36 -6.33 -4.44 4.75
CA ASP A 36 -7.16 -4.79 5.91
C ASP A 36 -6.58 -6.09 6.50
N LEU A 37 -5.72 -5.95 7.49
CA LEU A 37 -4.95 -7.05 8.05
C LEU A 37 -5.21 -7.18 9.55
N ASP A 38 -5.29 -8.43 10.00
CA ASP A 38 -5.18 -8.73 11.42
C ASP A 38 -3.70 -8.71 11.83
N GLU A 39 -3.43 -8.96 13.10
CA GLU A 39 -2.06 -8.93 13.61
C GLU A 39 -1.15 -9.94 12.89
N LYS A 40 -1.65 -11.13 12.62
CA LYS A 40 -0.90 -12.16 11.93
C LYS A 40 -0.57 -11.74 10.49
N GLY A 41 -1.56 -11.24 9.77
CA GLY A 41 -1.36 -10.77 8.39
C GLY A 41 -0.39 -9.61 8.32
N TYR A 42 -0.48 -8.68 9.27
CA TYR A 42 0.45 -7.57 9.35
C TYR A 42 1.89 -8.05 9.54
N LYS A 43 2.11 -8.98 10.46
CA LYS A 43 3.45 -9.51 10.71
C LYS A 43 4.01 -10.23 9.50
N GLU A 44 3.18 -10.98 8.80
CA GLU A 44 3.59 -11.67 7.56
C GLU A 44 4.00 -10.66 6.48
N LEU A 45 3.18 -9.67 6.24
CA LEU A 45 3.47 -8.64 5.25
C LEU A 45 4.72 -7.87 5.62
N TYR A 46 4.82 -7.44 6.87
CA TYR A 46 5.98 -6.71 7.36
C TYR A 46 7.27 -7.50 7.12
N GLY A 47 7.26 -8.78 7.46
CA GLY A 47 8.42 -9.65 7.27
C GLY A 47 8.82 -9.81 5.81
N LYS A 48 7.84 -9.94 4.92
CA LYS A 48 8.09 -10.04 3.48
C LYS A 48 8.70 -8.76 2.92
N LEU A 49 8.14 -7.62 3.28
CA LEU A 49 8.64 -6.33 2.81
C LEU A 49 10.02 -6.04 3.37
N LEU A 50 10.25 -6.38 4.64
CA LEU A 50 11.57 -6.20 5.25
C LEU A 50 12.62 -7.00 4.50
N ARG A 51 12.28 -8.21 4.09
CA ARG A 51 13.19 -9.07 3.33
C ARG A 51 13.52 -8.49 1.96
N ILE A 52 12.52 -7.96 1.28
CA ILE A 52 12.71 -7.30 -0.02
C ILE A 52 13.61 -6.08 0.12
N MET A 53 13.48 -5.36 1.22
CA MET A 53 14.22 -4.12 1.47
C MET A 53 15.64 -4.35 1.96
N GLN A 54 16.04 -5.58 2.26
CA GLN A 54 17.41 -5.87 2.64
C GLN A 54 18.36 -5.48 1.51
N GLY A 55 19.40 -4.73 1.84
CA GLY A 55 20.37 -4.23 0.86
C GLY A 55 19.97 -2.94 0.19
N VAL A 56 18.75 -2.44 0.40
CA VAL A 56 18.35 -1.13 -0.12
C VAL A 56 18.85 -0.06 0.85
N GLU A 57 19.65 0.86 0.32
CA GLU A 57 20.16 1.96 1.14
C GLU A 57 19.03 2.93 1.51
N ALA A 58 19.15 3.57 2.67
CA ALA A 58 18.10 4.43 3.21
C ALA A 58 17.68 5.56 2.26
N GLN A 59 18.64 6.12 1.51
CA GLN A 59 18.33 7.18 0.57
C GLN A 59 17.61 6.69 -0.71
N ASN A 60 17.56 5.37 -0.93
CA ASN A 60 16.99 4.79 -2.15
C ASN A 60 15.60 4.22 -1.94
N GLY A 61 15.08 4.25 -0.74
CA GLY A 61 13.73 3.80 -0.53
C GLY A 61 13.32 3.69 0.93
N ASN A 62 12.00 3.80 1.11
CA ASN A 62 11.39 3.58 2.41
C ASN A 62 9.97 3.06 2.22
N ILE A 63 9.46 2.43 3.27
CA ILE A 63 8.08 1.96 3.35
C ILE A 63 7.54 2.42 4.69
N CYS A 64 6.39 3.09 4.68
CA CYS A 64 5.73 3.57 5.88
C CYS A 64 4.39 2.86 6.07
N PHE A 65 4.12 2.43 7.29
CA PHE A 65 2.85 1.83 7.66
C PHE A 65 2.11 2.80 8.58
N TYR A 66 0.84 3.06 8.26
CA TYR A 66 -0.03 3.86 9.10
C TYR A 66 -1.22 3.01 9.49
N TYR A 67 -1.49 2.88 10.77
CA TYR A 67 -2.66 2.16 11.25
C TYR A 67 -3.85 3.11 11.38
N ILE A 68 -4.97 2.72 10.78
CA ILE A 68 -6.21 3.48 10.83
C ILE A 68 -7.29 2.57 11.41
N CYS A 69 -7.88 2.98 12.52
CA CYS A 69 -8.94 2.20 13.16
C CYS A 69 -10.22 2.23 12.30
N LYS A 70 -11.15 1.31 12.59
CA LYS A 70 -12.40 1.20 11.84
C LYS A 70 -13.21 2.48 11.85
N ASN A 71 -13.24 3.18 12.99
CA ASN A 71 -13.94 4.46 13.08
C ASN A 71 -13.36 5.49 12.13
N CYS A 72 -12.04 5.56 12.06
CA CYS A 72 -11.36 6.51 11.17
C CYS A 72 -11.60 6.17 9.70
N MET A 73 -11.65 4.88 9.36
CA MET A 73 -11.96 4.44 7.99
C MET A 73 -13.38 4.82 7.58
N GLY A 74 -14.32 4.77 8.51
CA GLY A 74 -15.70 5.21 8.25
C GLY A 74 -15.83 6.70 7.98
N LYS A 75 -14.80 7.48 8.30
CA LYS A 75 -14.76 8.93 8.05
C LYS A 75 -13.96 9.31 6.81
N LYS A 76 -13.49 8.32 6.06
CA LYS A 76 -12.73 8.57 4.85
C LYS A 76 -13.58 9.33 3.84
N GLN A 77 -13.01 10.38 3.27
CA GLN A 77 -13.64 11.18 2.25
C GLN A 77 -12.70 11.32 1.06
N ILE A 78 -13.26 11.29 -0.13
CA ILE A 78 -12.49 11.40 -1.36
C ILE A 78 -13.08 12.52 -2.20
N ILE A 79 -12.21 13.45 -2.61
CA ILE A 79 -12.58 14.49 -3.58
C ILE A 79 -11.91 14.10 -4.91
N GLY A 80 -12.70 13.92 -5.94
CA GLY A 80 -12.21 13.51 -7.24
C GLY A 80 -12.13 11.99 -7.37
N VAL A 81 -11.62 11.53 -8.50
CA VAL A 81 -11.48 10.11 -8.78
C VAL A 81 -10.01 9.72 -8.60
N PRO A 82 -9.69 8.72 -7.75
CA PRO A 82 -8.31 8.27 -7.63
C PRO A 82 -7.77 7.79 -8.96
N LYS A 83 -6.52 8.14 -9.25
CA LYS A 83 -5.85 7.70 -10.46
C LYS A 83 -5.56 6.21 -10.39
N LYS A 84 -6.07 5.45 -11.35
CA LYS A 84 -5.86 4.01 -11.42
C LYS A 84 -4.71 3.68 -12.36
N PRO A 85 -3.92 2.65 -12.05
CA PRO A 85 -2.96 2.13 -13.03
C PRO A 85 -3.67 1.62 -14.27
N GLU A 86 -2.97 1.66 -15.39
CA GLU A 86 -3.50 1.13 -16.65
C GLU A 86 -3.84 -0.36 -16.52
N GLY A 87 -4.96 -0.77 -17.07
CA GLY A 87 -5.40 -2.16 -17.05
C GLY A 87 -6.17 -2.56 -15.79
N TRP A 88 -6.35 -1.67 -14.85
CA TRP A 88 -7.14 -1.96 -13.65
C TRP A 88 -8.63 -1.85 -13.95
N PRO A 89 -9.46 -2.72 -13.36
CA PRO A 89 -10.91 -2.62 -13.54
C PRO A 89 -11.44 -1.32 -12.96
N ASP A 90 -12.50 -0.81 -13.58
CA ASP A 90 -13.19 0.35 -13.04
C ASP A 90 -13.91 -0.04 -11.75
N GLU A 91 -13.55 0.65 -10.68
CA GLU A 91 -14.24 0.51 -9.40
C GLU A 91 -15.06 1.74 -9.14
N GLU A 92 -16.23 1.55 -8.54
CA GLU A 92 -17.00 2.69 -8.07
C GLU A 92 -16.25 3.38 -6.93
N VAL A 93 -16.04 4.67 -7.11
CA VAL A 93 -15.46 5.52 -6.07
C VAL A 93 -16.57 6.43 -5.58
N ILE A 94 -16.89 6.30 -4.30
CA ILE A 94 -17.89 7.15 -3.68
C ILE A 94 -17.21 8.48 -3.34
N ILE A 95 -17.71 9.54 -3.95
CA ILE A 95 -17.23 10.90 -3.69
C ILE A 95 -18.24 11.55 -2.76
N ILE A 96 -17.74 11.99 -1.66
CA ILE A 96 -18.55 12.65 -0.64
C ILE A 96 -18.21 14.15 -0.61
#